data_6d3c30eb586f35597c9c813fb87c4272
#
_entry.id   6d3c30eb586f35597c9c813fb87c4272
#
_cell.length_a   1.000
_cell.length_b   1.000
_cell.length_c   1.000
_cell.angle_alpha   90.00
_cell.angle_beta   90.00
_cell.angle_gamma   90.00
#
_symmetry.space_group_name_H-M   'P 1'
#
loop_
_entity.id
_entity.type
_entity.pdbx_description
1 polymer ?
#
loop_
_entity_poly.entity_id
_entity_poly.type
_entity_poly.pdbx_seq_one_letter_code
_entity_poly.pdbx_strand_id
1 'polypeptide(L)'
;MLFRSEAIIEEVKTSGLRGRGGAGFPTGLKWSFVPRTSPKPKYIVVNGDESEPGTCKDRLLIEYDPHNLIEGILIAGLAMDAHKGYIYIRGEYRFVIEKMNKAIAEAYAKGYLGKNIAGTGFDFDLYTHSGAGAYECGEETVLLDSLEGKRGVPRMKPPFPAVAGAWASPTLLNNVETFASVPAIIRDGGAAYAALGTPKNGGTRLLCLSGHVNKPGVYEIPLGFSMMKAINELGGGMRNGKKLKAVIPGGSSCPILTADECDIAMDYDTVAKAGSMLGSGGMVVLDEDTDMVKVALRIMRFYQHESCGWCIPCREGTTWLKKILERFDGGGGRHEDIALDRKSTRLNSSHIPLSRMPSS
;
A
#
# COMPACT_ATOMS: atom_id res chain seq x y z
N MET A 1 5.09 -26.10 -20.20
CA MET A 1 3.63 -26.11 -19.93
C MET A 1 3.19 -24.64 -19.97
N LEU A 2 2.56 -24.19 -21.06
CA LEU A 2 2.02 -22.84 -21.15
C LEU A 2 0.85 -22.74 -20.15
N PHE A 3 1.08 -22.07 -19.05
CA PHE A 3 0.00 -21.69 -18.14
C PHE A 3 -0.99 -20.85 -18.96
N ARG A 4 -2.23 -21.35 -19.09
CA ARG A 4 -3.30 -20.51 -19.63
C ARG A 4 -3.47 -19.34 -18.65
N SER A 5 -3.70 -18.14 -19.17
CA SER A 5 -3.87 -16.91 -18.38
C SER A 5 -4.88 -17.07 -17.21
N GLU A 6 -5.89 -17.90 -17.41
CA GLU A 6 -6.88 -18.26 -16.38
C GLU A 6 -6.28 -19.05 -15.21
N ALA A 7 -5.36 -19.99 -15.49
CA ALA A 7 -4.71 -20.78 -14.44
C ALA A 7 -3.86 -19.90 -13.51
N ILE A 8 -3.17 -18.89 -14.06
CA ILE A 8 -2.41 -17.91 -13.25
C ILE A 8 -3.35 -17.16 -12.30
N ILE A 9 -4.49 -16.69 -12.78
CA ILE A 9 -5.46 -15.96 -11.95
C ILE A 9 -6.05 -16.87 -10.87
N GLU A 10 -6.35 -18.13 -11.19
CA GLU A 10 -6.87 -19.08 -10.22
C GLU A 10 -5.82 -19.42 -9.14
N GLU A 11 -4.53 -19.56 -9.49
CA GLU A 11 -3.46 -19.70 -8.50
C GLU A 11 -3.38 -18.49 -7.57
N VAL A 12 -3.46 -17.26 -8.11
CA VAL A 12 -3.48 -16.04 -7.31
C VAL A 12 -4.74 -15.94 -6.44
N LYS A 13 -5.89 -16.43 -6.89
CA LYS A 13 -7.10 -16.53 -6.04
C LYS A 13 -6.93 -17.55 -4.93
N THR A 14 -6.44 -18.75 -5.27
CA THR A 14 -6.20 -19.85 -4.33
C THR A 14 -5.21 -19.44 -3.24
N SER A 15 -4.21 -18.63 -3.58
CA SER A 15 -3.21 -18.12 -2.64
C SER A 15 -3.79 -17.26 -1.51
N GLY A 16 -4.99 -16.72 -1.67
CA GLY A 16 -5.57 -15.76 -0.72
C GLY A 16 -4.77 -14.46 -0.60
N LEU A 17 -3.89 -14.14 -1.59
CA LEU A 17 -3.13 -12.91 -1.59
C LEU A 17 -4.06 -11.70 -1.59
N ARG A 18 -3.89 -10.85 -0.59
CA ARG A 18 -4.57 -9.54 -0.51
C ARG A 18 -3.58 -8.42 -0.83
N GLY A 19 -4.05 -7.34 -1.43
CA GLY A 19 -3.22 -6.19 -1.78
C GLY A 19 -2.41 -5.65 -0.59
N ARG A 20 -1.11 -5.50 -0.76
CA ARG A 20 -0.16 -5.06 0.27
C ARG A 20 -0.02 -3.54 0.36
N GLY A 21 -0.72 -2.80 -0.50
CA GLY A 21 -0.69 -1.34 -0.52
C GLY A 21 -1.51 -0.64 0.58
N GLY A 22 -2.31 -1.38 1.35
CA GLY A 22 -3.10 -0.82 2.46
C GLY A 22 -4.53 -1.33 2.54
N ALA A 23 -5.31 -1.24 1.47
CA ALA A 23 -6.73 -1.61 1.44
C ALA A 23 -7.00 -3.12 1.59
N GLY A 24 -6.03 -3.99 1.33
CA GLY A 24 -6.18 -5.43 1.50
C GLY A 24 -7.23 -6.08 0.59
N PHE A 25 -7.50 -5.51 -0.59
CA PHE A 25 -8.45 -6.10 -1.53
C PHE A 25 -7.91 -7.43 -2.10
N PRO A 26 -8.74 -8.49 -2.26
CA PRO A 26 -8.28 -9.77 -2.80
C PRO A 26 -7.69 -9.63 -4.20
N THR A 27 -6.40 -9.95 -4.35
CA THR A 27 -5.63 -9.68 -5.57
C THR A 27 -6.15 -10.46 -6.78
N GLY A 28 -6.37 -11.76 -6.63
CA GLY A 28 -6.89 -12.61 -7.71
C GLY A 28 -8.30 -12.19 -8.18
N LEU A 29 -9.13 -11.69 -7.27
CA LEU A 29 -10.44 -11.12 -7.61
C LEU A 29 -10.27 -9.81 -8.40
N LYS A 30 -9.37 -8.93 -7.99
CA LYS A 30 -9.06 -7.69 -8.73
C LYS A 30 -8.59 -8.01 -10.15
N TRP A 31 -7.75 -9.01 -10.32
CA TRP A 31 -7.26 -9.45 -11.63
C TRP A 31 -8.40 -9.94 -12.54
N SER A 32 -9.40 -10.61 -11.98
CA SER A 32 -10.53 -11.11 -12.77
C SER A 32 -11.49 -10.02 -13.28
N PHE A 33 -11.36 -8.79 -12.77
CA PHE A 33 -12.16 -7.63 -13.26
C PHE A 33 -11.61 -7.00 -14.54
N VAL A 34 -10.37 -7.30 -14.92
CA VAL A 34 -9.82 -6.79 -16.18
C VAL A 34 -10.48 -7.54 -17.34
N PRO A 35 -11.10 -6.84 -18.29
CA PRO A 35 -11.78 -7.48 -19.43
C PRO A 35 -10.85 -8.39 -20.21
N ARG A 36 -11.28 -9.62 -20.48
CA ARG A 36 -10.52 -10.59 -21.29
C ARG A 36 -10.30 -10.10 -22.72
N THR A 37 -11.34 -9.56 -23.31
CA THR A 37 -11.31 -8.95 -24.63
C THR A 37 -11.47 -7.45 -24.50
N SER A 38 -10.61 -6.69 -25.15
CA SER A 38 -10.68 -5.23 -25.21
C SER A 38 -10.16 -4.74 -26.55
N PRO A 39 -10.84 -3.80 -27.23
CA PRO A 39 -10.31 -3.16 -28.43
C PRO A 39 -9.17 -2.19 -28.10
N LYS A 40 -8.98 -1.86 -26.82
CA LYS A 40 -7.92 -0.98 -26.33
C LYS A 40 -6.78 -1.80 -25.74
N PRO A 41 -5.54 -1.27 -25.77
CA PRO A 41 -4.42 -1.91 -25.09
C PRO A 41 -4.71 -2.01 -23.58
N LYS A 42 -4.11 -3.01 -22.93
CA LYS A 42 -4.16 -3.19 -21.47
C LYS A 42 -2.82 -2.82 -20.87
N TYR A 43 -2.86 -2.25 -19.68
CA TYR A 43 -1.66 -1.81 -18.97
C TYR A 43 -1.52 -2.49 -17.61
N ILE A 44 -0.27 -2.75 -17.23
CA ILE A 44 0.10 -3.07 -15.86
C ILE A 44 0.70 -1.81 -15.23
N VAL A 45 0.19 -1.41 -14.08
CA VAL A 45 0.75 -0.27 -13.33
C VAL A 45 1.13 -0.74 -11.92
N VAL A 46 2.38 -0.51 -11.57
CA VAL A 46 2.92 -0.81 -10.24
C VAL A 46 2.89 0.45 -9.41
N ASN A 47 2.22 0.39 -8.28
CA ASN A 47 2.21 1.48 -7.32
C ASN A 47 3.41 1.35 -6.38
N GLY A 48 4.44 2.14 -6.64
CA GLY A 48 5.62 2.35 -5.80
C GLY A 48 5.67 3.76 -5.20
N ASP A 49 4.52 4.45 -5.13
CA ASP A 49 4.39 5.71 -4.40
C ASP A 49 4.25 5.43 -2.89
N GLU A 50 5.33 5.00 -2.28
CA GLU A 50 5.40 4.66 -0.86
C GLU A 50 5.55 5.92 -0.01
N SER A 51 4.44 6.61 0.20
CA SER A 51 4.40 7.91 0.89
C SER A 51 3.68 7.87 2.24
N GLU A 52 3.09 6.73 2.62
CA GLU A 52 2.41 6.56 3.91
C GLU A 52 3.42 6.65 5.07
N PRO A 53 3.30 7.62 6.01
CA PRO A 53 4.19 7.71 7.15
C PRO A 53 4.20 6.44 8.00
N GLY A 54 5.40 5.90 8.22
CA GLY A 54 5.64 4.62 8.89
C GLY A 54 5.97 3.47 7.94
N THR A 55 5.74 3.60 6.63
CA THR A 55 5.94 2.55 5.63
C THR A 55 7.23 2.79 4.84
N CYS A 56 8.07 1.74 4.70
CA CYS A 56 9.35 1.80 3.97
C CYS A 56 9.78 0.43 3.38
N LYS A 57 8.82 -0.43 3.04
CA LYS A 57 9.03 -1.81 2.57
C LYS A 57 9.24 -1.94 1.06
N ASP A 58 8.48 -1.16 0.27
CA ASP A 58 8.49 -1.24 -1.18
C ASP A 58 9.84 -0.79 -1.75
N ARG A 59 10.43 0.23 -1.12
CA ARG A 59 11.79 0.67 -1.41
C ARG A 59 12.78 -0.48 -1.29
N LEU A 60 12.71 -1.26 -0.19
CA LEU A 60 13.64 -2.36 0.05
C LEU A 60 13.48 -3.48 -0.99
N LEU A 61 12.26 -3.81 -1.38
CA LEU A 61 12.01 -4.80 -2.42
C LEU A 61 12.65 -4.40 -3.75
N ILE A 62 12.47 -3.15 -4.17
CA ILE A 62 13.08 -2.65 -5.41
C ILE A 62 14.60 -2.55 -5.26
N GLU A 63 15.09 -2.19 -4.08
CA GLU A 63 16.52 -2.02 -3.84
C GLU A 63 17.29 -3.32 -3.83
N TYR A 64 16.73 -4.38 -3.24
CA TYR A 64 17.44 -5.64 -3.00
C TYR A 64 17.02 -6.77 -3.93
N ASP A 65 15.80 -6.76 -4.47
CA ASP A 65 15.31 -7.80 -5.38
C ASP A 65 14.41 -7.25 -6.51
N PRO A 66 14.93 -6.34 -7.35
CA PRO A 66 14.16 -5.75 -8.44
C PRO A 66 13.75 -6.76 -9.51
N HIS A 67 14.53 -7.82 -9.71
CA HIS A 67 14.22 -8.84 -10.72
C HIS A 67 13.02 -9.69 -10.35
N ASN A 68 12.82 -10.02 -9.07
CA ASN A 68 11.61 -10.68 -8.58
C ASN A 68 10.35 -9.82 -8.83
N LEU A 69 10.47 -8.49 -8.66
CA LEU A 69 9.39 -7.57 -9.00
C LEU A 69 9.09 -7.59 -10.51
N ILE A 70 10.12 -7.55 -11.38
CA ILE A 70 9.96 -7.65 -12.84
C ILE A 70 9.25 -8.95 -13.22
N GLU A 71 9.63 -10.07 -12.63
CA GLU A 71 9.00 -11.37 -12.86
C GLU A 71 7.51 -11.35 -12.48
N GLY A 72 7.15 -10.81 -11.32
CA GLY A 72 5.76 -10.67 -10.90
C GLY A 72 4.92 -9.79 -11.83
N ILE A 73 5.52 -8.72 -12.36
CA ILE A 73 4.89 -7.85 -13.36
C ILE A 73 4.67 -8.59 -14.67
N LEU A 74 5.64 -9.36 -15.14
CA LEU A 74 5.56 -10.15 -16.36
C LEU A 74 4.48 -11.24 -16.27
N ILE A 75 4.41 -11.95 -15.14
CA ILE A 75 3.38 -12.95 -14.87
C ILE A 75 1.98 -12.29 -14.94
N ALA A 76 1.83 -11.12 -14.34
CA ALA A 76 0.58 -10.36 -14.41
C ALA A 76 0.28 -9.89 -15.83
N GLY A 77 1.30 -9.42 -16.56
CA GLY A 77 1.19 -9.04 -17.97
C GLY A 77 0.67 -10.18 -18.83
N LEU A 78 1.25 -11.36 -18.67
CA LEU A 78 0.82 -12.57 -19.37
C LEU A 78 -0.61 -12.98 -18.98
N ALA A 79 -0.95 -12.91 -17.69
CA ALA A 79 -2.29 -13.25 -17.20
C ALA A 79 -3.37 -12.31 -17.74
N MET A 80 -3.05 -11.02 -17.92
CA MET A 80 -3.99 -9.99 -18.41
C MET A 80 -3.96 -9.82 -19.93
N ASP A 81 -3.02 -10.45 -20.62
CA ASP A 81 -2.72 -10.14 -22.03
C ASP A 81 -2.42 -8.65 -22.21
N ALA A 82 -1.57 -8.14 -21.34
CA ALA A 82 -1.06 -6.77 -21.37
C ALA A 82 0.39 -6.78 -21.86
N HIS A 83 0.73 -5.82 -22.72
CA HIS A 83 2.04 -5.77 -23.37
C HIS A 83 2.90 -4.57 -22.93
N LYS A 84 2.42 -3.82 -21.93
CA LYS A 84 3.13 -2.65 -21.42
C LYS A 84 2.89 -2.45 -19.92
N GLY A 85 3.97 -2.16 -19.20
CA GLY A 85 3.93 -1.88 -17.79
C GLY A 85 4.63 -0.57 -17.41
N TYR A 86 4.16 0.04 -16.34
CA TYR A 86 4.76 1.23 -15.73
C TYR A 86 4.95 0.99 -14.23
N ILE A 87 6.15 1.29 -13.72
CA ILE A 87 6.46 1.29 -12.30
C ILE A 87 6.51 2.74 -11.86
N TYR A 88 5.44 3.20 -11.21
CA TYR A 88 5.37 4.53 -10.63
C TYR A 88 6.09 4.53 -9.27
N ILE A 89 7.19 5.27 -9.15
CA ILE A 89 8.00 5.35 -7.93
C ILE A 89 7.99 6.81 -7.45
N ARG A 90 7.82 7.02 -6.15
CA ARG A 90 7.84 8.37 -5.58
C ARG A 90 9.14 9.10 -5.90
N GLY A 91 9.04 10.41 -6.13
CA GLY A 91 10.18 11.22 -6.64
C GLY A 91 11.39 11.31 -5.73
N GLU A 92 11.20 11.12 -4.41
CA GLU A 92 12.28 11.14 -3.42
C GLU A 92 13.19 9.92 -3.49
N TYR A 93 12.75 8.85 -4.16
CA TYR A 93 13.51 7.59 -4.28
C TYR A 93 14.37 7.52 -5.55
N ARG A 94 15.12 8.57 -5.88
CA ARG A 94 15.95 8.64 -7.09
C ARG A 94 16.89 7.43 -7.25
N PHE A 95 17.59 7.05 -6.19
CA PHE A 95 18.51 5.91 -6.23
C PHE A 95 17.77 4.57 -6.47
N VAL A 96 16.53 4.44 -6.01
CA VAL A 96 15.67 3.25 -6.27
C VAL A 96 15.27 3.21 -7.74
N ILE A 97 14.92 4.36 -8.32
CA ILE A 97 14.60 4.49 -9.75
C ILE A 97 15.83 4.10 -10.61
N GLU A 98 17.02 4.55 -10.24
CA GLU A 98 18.27 4.20 -10.94
C GLU A 98 18.54 2.68 -10.88
N LYS A 99 18.37 2.06 -9.71
CA LYS A 99 18.50 0.60 -9.56
C LYS A 99 17.46 -0.15 -10.39
N MET A 100 16.21 0.29 -10.36
CA MET A 100 15.15 -0.34 -11.16
C MET A 100 15.40 -0.22 -12.65
N ASN A 101 15.85 0.94 -13.13
CA ASN A 101 16.22 1.14 -14.52
C ASN A 101 17.37 0.23 -14.95
N LYS A 102 18.36 0.03 -14.08
CA LYS A 102 19.45 -0.92 -14.33
C LYS A 102 18.92 -2.35 -14.44
N ALA A 103 18.08 -2.80 -13.53
CA ALA A 103 17.48 -4.13 -13.59
C ALA A 103 16.61 -4.34 -14.82
N ILE A 104 15.85 -3.33 -15.24
CA ILE A 104 15.08 -3.35 -16.49
C ILE A 104 16.00 -3.49 -17.69
N ALA A 105 17.09 -2.72 -17.76
CA ALA A 105 18.08 -2.83 -18.84
C ALA A 105 18.72 -4.23 -18.91
N GLU A 106 19.06 -4.81 -17.74
CA GLU A 106 19.57 -6.18 -17.63
C GLU A 106 18.54 -7.21 -18.13
N ALA A 107 17.26 -7.04 -17.79
CA ALA A 107 16.17 -7.91 -18.25
C ALA A 107 15.97 -7.83 -19.78
N TYR A 108 16.05 -6.64 -20.37
CA TYR A 108 16.05 -6.49 -21.84
C TYR A 108 17.27 -7.18 -22.48
N ALA A 109 18.47 -6.98 -21.93
CA ALA A 109 19.70 -7.60 -22.44
C ALA A 109 19.66 -9.14 -22.41
N LYS A 110 18.91 -9.71 -21.45
CA LYS A 110 18.73 -11.17 -21.30
C LYS A 110 17.53 -11.70 -22.09
N GLY A 111 16.74 -10.86 -22.78
CA GLY A 111 15.55 -11.28 -23.52
C GLY A 111 14.35 -11.62 -22.63
N TYR A 112 14.33 -11.13 -21.39
CA TYR A 112 13.19 -11.25 -20.47
C TYR A 112 12.22 -10.07 -20.57
N LEU A 113 12.57 -9.03 -21.33
CA LEU A 113 11.71 -7.92 -21.70
C LEU A 113 11.85 -7.65 -23.20
N GLY A 114 10.90 -6.95 -23.79
CA GLY A 114 10.87 -6.59 -25.22
C GLY A 114 10.05 -7.57 -26.05
N LYS A 115 10.61 -8.02 -27.18
CA LYS A 115 9.92 -8.87 -28.16
C LYS A 115 10.21 -10.34 -27.97
N ASN A 116 9.18 -11.17 -28.18
CA ASN A 116 9.31 -12.65 -28.20
C ASN A 116 10.03 -13.20 -26.97
N ILE A 117 9.60 -12.77 -25.78
CA ILE A 117 10.24 -13.09 -24.50
C ILE A 117 10.40 -14.61 -24.37
N ALA A 118 11.63 -15.06 -24.11
CA ALA A 118 12.00 -16.47 -23.99
C ALA A 118 11.49 -17.38 -25.14
N GLY A 119 11.28 -16.85 -26.34
CA GLY A 119 10.78 -17.58 -27.49
C GLY A 119 9.30 -17.94 -27.45
N THR A 120 8.51 -17.33 -26.57
CA THR A 120 7.10 -17.66 -26.34
C THR A 120 6.12 -16.93 -27.27
N GLY A 121 6.58 -15.94 -28.04
CA GLY A 121 5.74 -15.03 -28.82
C GLY A 121 5.10 -13.91 -28.00
N PHE A 122 5.34 -13.86 -26.69
CA PHE A 122 4.84 -12.78 -25.82
C PHE A 122 5.79 -11.58 -25.85
N ASP A 123 5.23 -10.39 -26.03
CA ASP A 123 5.94 -9.12 -26.00
C ASP A 123 5.56 -8.34 -24.77
N PHE A 124 6.54 -7.72 -24.09
CA PHE A 124 6.25 -6.85 -22.96
C PHE A 124 7.31 -5.77 -22.78
N ASP A 125 6.88 -4.52 -22.74
CA ASP A 125 7.74 -3.37 -22.46
C ASP A 125 7.48 -2.83 -21.04
N LEU A 126 8.54 -2.51 -20.31
CA LEU A 126 8.47 -2.03 -18.92
C LEU A 126 9.23 -0.72 -18.75
N TYR A 127 8.61 0.25 -18.11
CA TYR A 127 9.16 1.58 -17.87
C TYR A 127 9.02 1.99 -16.41
N THR A 128 9.98 2.76 -15.90
CA THR A 128 9.79 3.50 -14.64
C THR A 128 9.16 4.86 -14.92
N HIS A 129 8.38 5.35 -13.96
CA HIS A 129 7.88 6.72 -13.94
C HIS A 129 8.21 7.32 -12.58
N SER A 130 8.87 8.49 -12.58
CA SER A 130 9.17 9.22 -11.34
C SER A 130 7.99 10.09 -10.95
N GLY A 131 7.44 9.87 -9.76
CA GLY A 131 6.52 10.81 -9.14
C GLY A 131 7.20 12.13 -8.77
N ALA A 132 6.42 13.08 -8.30
CA ALA A 132 6.88 14.41 -7.89
C ALA A 132 6.78 14.67 -6.38
N GLY A 133 6.63 13.62 -5.57
CA GLY A 133 6.65 13.70 -4.10
C GLY A 133 5.30 14.02 -3.46
N ALA A 134 4.18 13.81 -4.15
CA ALA A 134 2.85 14.01 -3.59
C ALA A 134 2.30 12.71 -2.97
N TYR A 135 1.97 12.72 -1.68
CA TYR A 135 1.34 11.60 -0.96
C TYR A 135 0.07 11.08 -1.65
N GLU A 136 -0.73 12.01 -2.16
CA GLU A 136 -1.99 11.70 -2.85
C GLU A 136 -1.82 10.78 -4.07
N CYS A 137 -0.63 10.75 -4.69
CA CYS A 137 -0.31 9.86 -5.80
C CYS A 137 -0.24 8.39 -5.41
N GLY A 138 -0.32 8.05 -4.12
CA GLY A 138 -0.57 6.69 -3.64
C GLY A 138 -1.99 6.18 -3.93
N GLU A 139 -2.99 7.06 -4.08
CA GLU A 139 -4.34 6.67 -4.50
C GLU A 139 -4.34 6.26 -5.99
N GLU A 140 -5.00 5.14 -6.31
CA GLU A 140 -4.87 4.50 -7.63
C GLU A 140 -5.26 5.41 -8.80
N THR A 141 -6.27 6.27 -8.65
CA THR A 141 -6.74 7.16 -9.74
C THR A 141 -5.92 8.44 -9.83
N VAL A 142 -5.43 8.95 -8.70
CA VAL A 142 -4.50 10.07 -8.63
C VAL A 142 -3.17 9.70 -9.28
N LEU A 143 -2.66 8.50 -8.99
CA LEU A 143 -1.46 7.96 -9.64
C LEU A 143 -1.63 7.91 -11.16
N LEU A 144 -2.79 7.43 -11.64
CA LEU A 144 -3.05 7.35 -13.08
C LEU A 144 -3.11 8.73 -13.75
N ASP A 145 -3.71 9.74 -13.09
CA ASP A 145 -3.69 11.11 -13.61
C ASP A 145 -2.27 11.67 -13.68
N SER A 146 -1.47 11.43 -12.64
CA SER A 146 -0.06 11.83 -12.60
C SER A 146 0.75 11.11 -13.70
N LEU A 147 0.56 9.80 -13.89
CA LEU A 147 1.19 9.02 -14.95
C LEU A 147 0.85 9.54 -16.35
N GLU A 148 -0.37 10.04 -16.53
CA GLU A 148 -0.83 10.65 -17.78
C GLU A 148 -0.34 12.10 -17.97
N GLY A 149 0.44 12.64 -17.04
CA GLY A 149 0.95 14.03 -17.08
C GLY A 149 -0.10 15.08 -16.69
N LYS A 150 -1.19 14.66 -16.05
CA LYS A 150 -2.24 15.55 -15.54
C LYS A 150 -1.96 15.93 -14.08
N ARG A 151 -2.70 16.94 -13.59
CA ARG A 151 -2.75 17.20 -12.16
C ARG A 151 -3.33 15.98 -11.45
N GLY A 152 -2.61 15.45 -10.45
CA GLY A 152 -3.05 14.33 -9.66
C GLY A 152 -4.25 14.68 -8.78
N VAL A 153 -5.45 14.29 -9.23
CA VAL A 153 -6.70 14.42 -8.47
C VAL A 153 -7.50 13.11 -8.59
N PRO A 154 -8.29 12.74 -7.56
CA PRO A 154 -9.09 11.52 -7.61
C PRO A 154 -10.13 11.54 -8.74
N ARG A 155 -10.28 10.42 -9.44
CA ARG A 155 -11.35 10.22 -10.44
C ARG A 155 -12.61 9.68 -9.77
N MET A 156 -13.77 10.03 -10.32
CA MET A 156 -15.04 9.40 -9.94
C MET A 156 -15.03 7.90 -10.30
N LYS A 157 -15.52 7.07 -9.41
CA LYS A 157 -15.72 5.63 -9.64
C LYS A 157 -17.22 5.31 -9.52
N PRO A 158 -17.85 4.52 -10.39
CA PRO A 158 -17.33 3.93 -11.63
C PRO A 158 -17.05 4.96 -12.75
N PRO A 159 -16.19 4.64 -13.75
CA PRO A 159 -15.56 3.34 -13.99
C PRO A 159 -14.33 3.12 -13.10
N PHE A 160 -14.09 1.84 -12.75
CA PHE A 160 -12.87 1.44 -12.03
C PHE A 160 -11.69 1.28 -13.00
N PRO A 161 -10.42 1.41 -12.54
CA PRO A 161 -9.24 1.29 -13.38
C PRO A 161 -9.13 -0.01 -14.18
N ALA A 162 -9.65 -1.11 -13.64
CA ALA A 162 -9.69 -2.40 -14.35
C ALA A 162 -10.44 -2.30 -15.69
N VAL A 163 -11.41 -1.39 -15.81
CA VAL A 163 -12.20 -1.15 -17.04
C VAL A 163 -11.69 0.07 -17.79
N ALA A 164 -11.39 1.17 -17.11
CA ALA A 164 -10.93 2.43 -17.70
C ALA A 164 -9.93 3.14 -16.77
N GLY A 165 -8.68 2.71 -16.84
CA GLY A 165 -7.55 3.25 -16.08
C GLY A 165 -6.68 4.22 -16.88
N ALA A 166 -5.41 3.90 -17.06
CA ALA A 166 -4.44 4.70 -17.79
C ALA A 166 -4.89 4.90 -19.25
N TRP A 167 -4.92 6.15 -19.68
CA TRP A 167 -5.39 6.55 -21.02
C TRP A 167 -6.76 5.97 -21.40
N ALA A 168 -7.66 5.92 -20.40
CA ALA A 168 -9.00 5.32 -20.51
C ALA A 168 -8.99 3.88 -21.04
N SER A 169 -7.94 3.12 -20.77
CA SER A 169 -7.73 1.71 -21.16
C SER A 169 -7.78 0.80 -19.93
N PRO A 170 -8.15 -0.48 -20.07
CA PRO A 170 -8.13 -1.42 -18.96
C PRO A 170 -6.74 -1.47 -18.31
N THR A 171 -6.68 -1.28 -17.02
CA THR A 171 -5.42 -1.19 -16.26
C THR A 171 -5.49 -2.01 -14.99
N LEU A 172 -4.55 -2.94 -14.86
CA LEU A 172 -4.31 -3.61 -13.59
C LEU A 172 -3.28 -2.81 -12.80
N LEU A 173 -3.70 -2.30 -11.65
CA LEU A 173 -2.85 -1.56 -10.73
C LEU A 173 -2.71 -2.32 -9.41
N ASN A 174 -1.48 -2.65 -9.02
CA ASN A 174 -1.16 -3.25 -7.72
C ASN A 174 0.10 -2.60 -7.11
N ASN A 175 0.23 -2.74 -5.79
CA ASN A 175 1.41 -2.31 -5.05
C ASN A 175 2.65 -3.17 -5.37
N VAL A 176 3.85 -2.66 -5.13
CA VAL A 176 5.14 -3.34 -5.34
C VAL A 176 5.19 -4.70 -4.62
N GLU A 177 4.92 -4.75 -3.32
CA GLU A 177 4.97 -6.00 -2.53
C GLU A 177 3.92 -7.01 -3.03
N THR A 178 2.78 -6.54 -3.53
CA THR A 178 1.77 -7.42 -4.12
C THR A 178 2.30 -8.14 -5.35
N PHE A 179 2.95 -7.42 -6.28
CA PHE A 179 3.56 -8.05 -7.46
C PHE A 179 4.77 -8.91 -7.10
N ALA A 180 5.61 -8.48 -6.15
CA ALA A 180 6.76 -9.25 -5.69
C ALA A 180 6.37 -10.59 -5.02
N SER A 181 5.14 -10.72 -4.54
CA SER A 181 4.63 -11.98 -3.98
C SER A 181 4.21 -13.00 -5.07
N VAL A 182 3.92 -12.56 -6.29
CA VAL A 182 3.36 -13.41 -7.36
C VAL A 182 4.31 -14.53 -7.82
N PRO A 183 5.62 -14.30 -8.01
CA PRO A 183 6.53 -15.37 -8.44
C PRO A 183 6.54 -16.57 -7.51
N ALA A 184 6.56 -16.37 -6.20
CA ALA A 184 6.49 -17.44 -5.22
C ALA A 184 5.17 -18.23 -5.32
N ILE A 185 4.05 -17.53 -5.52
CA ILE A 185 2.73 -18.17 -5.69
C ILE A 185 2.71 -19.09 -6.92
N ILE A 186 3.28 -18.64 -8.04
CA ILE A 186 3.29 -19.44 -9.27
C ILE A 186 4.29 -20.58 -9.21
N ARG A 187 5.43 -20.38 -8.55
CA ARG A 187 6.48 -21.41 -8.38
C ARG A 187 6.05 -22.53 -7.44
N ASP A 188 5.49 -22.16 -6.27
CA ASP A 188 5.26 -23.09 -5.15
C ASP A 188 3.78 -23.53 -5.07
N GLY A 189 2.89 -22.86 -5.79
CA GLY A 189 1.43 -23.07 -5.81
C GLY A 189 0.67 -22.19 -4.82
N GLY A 190 -0.53 -21.78 -5.23
CA GLY A 190 -1.38 -20.88 -4.42
C GLY A 190 -1.74 -21.47 -3.05
N ALA A 191 -2.00 -22.77 -2.99
CA ALA A 191 -2.32 -23.45 -1.72
C ALA A 191 -1.15 -23.42 -0.72
N ALA A 192 0.09 -23.61 -1.18
CA ALA A 192 1.28 -23.53 -0.33
C ALA A 192 1.46 -22.11 0.23
N TYR A 193 1.26 -21.09 -0.61
CA TYR A 193 1.31 -19.71 -0.16
C TYR A 193 0.19 -19.38 0.85
N ALA A 194 -1.03 -19.87 0.61
CA ALA A 194 -2.16 -19.66 1.51
C ALA A 194 -1.90 -20.24 2.91
N ALA A 195 -1.21 -21.39 2.98
CA ALA A 195 -0.88 -22.05 4.24
C ALA A 195 0.10 -21.29 5.14
N LEU A 196 0.82 -20.30 4.61
CA LEU A 196 1.71 -19.44 5.39
C LEU A 196 0.96 -18.38 6.23
N GLY A 197 -0.32 -18.14 5.95
CA GLY A 197 -1.13 -17.11 6.60
C GLY A 197 -2.33 -17.68 7.37
N THR A 198 -3.37 -16.84 7.50
CA THR A 198 -4.66 -17.25 8.08
C THR A 198 -5.72 -17.41 6.97
N PRO A 199 -6.86 -18.07 7.26
CA PRO A 199 -7.92 -18.22 6.27
C PRO A 199 -8.31 -16.87 5.63
N LYS A 200 -8.33 -16.81 4.30
CA LYS A 200 -8.58 -15.59 3.49
C LYS A 200 -7.51 -14.49 3.58
N ASN A 201 -6.41 -14.73 4.29
CA ASN A 201 -5.27 -13.83 4.43
C ASN A 201 -3.98 -14.66 4.21
N GLY A 202 -3.75 -15.10 2.98
CA GLY A 202 -2.62 -15.95 2.65
C GLY A 202 -1.28 -15.22 2.64
N GLY A 203 -0.23 -16.00 2.90
CA GLY A 203 1.15 -15.61 2.72
C GLY A 203 1.75 -14.77 3.83
N THR A 204 2.85 -14.14 3.48
CA THR A 204 3.62 -13.23 4.33
C THR A 204 3.37 -11.78 3.96
N ARG A 205 3.85 -10.89 4.79
CA ARG A 205 3.97 -9.45 4.49
C ARG A 205 5.22 -8.87 5.14
N LEU A 206 5.64 -7.73 4.62
CA LEU A 206 6.66 -6.90 5.27
C LEU A 206 6.02 -5.98 6.30
N LEU A 207 6.51 -6.05 7.53
CA LEU A 207 6.14 -5.19 8.64
C LEU A 207 7.25 -4.16 8.87
N CYS A 208 6.93 -2.88 8.68
CA CYS A 208 7.82 -1.77 9.02
C CYS A 208 7.58 -1.39 10.48
N LEU A 209 8.37 -1.93 11.39
CA LEU A 209 8.25 -1.70 12.82
C LEU A 209 9.10 -0.49 13.24
N SER A 210 8.46 0.50 13.84
CA SER A 210 9.11 1.74 14.28
C SER A 210 8.51 2.28 15.59
N GLY A 211 8.98 3.46 16.01
CA GLY A 211 8.55 4.09 17.26
C GLY A 211 9.41 3.66 18.44
N HIS A 212 8.79 3.44 19.60
CA HIS A 212 9.47 3.23 20.86
C HIS A 212 9.79 1.77 21.17
N VAL A 213 10.38 1.07 20.21
CA VAL A 213 10.91 -0.29 20.36
C VAL A 213 12.44 -0.30 20.36
N ASN A 214 13.06 -1.35 20.90
CA ASN A 214 14.52 -1.47 20.97
C ASN A 214 15.15 -1.77 19.62
N LYS A 215 14.46 -2.52 18.73
CA LYS A 215 14.94 -2.94 17.42
C LYS A 215 13.94 -2.54 16.34
N PRO A 216 13.91 -1.26 15.92
CA PRO A 216 13.12 -0.87 14.76
C PRO A 216 13.71 -1.48 13.48
N GLY A 217 12.85 -1.82 12.51
CA GLY A 217 13.30 -2.44 11.26
C GLY A 217 12.15 -2.90 10.38
N VAL A 218 12.49 -3.55 9.29
CA VAL A 218 11.51 -4.20 8.42
C VAL A 218 11.67 -5.71 8.56
N TYR A 219 10.57 -6.38 8.87
CA TYR A 219 10.51 -7.80 9.17
C TYR A 219 9.50 -8.49 8.27
N GLU A 220 9.87 -9.62 7.68
CA GLU A 220 8.90 -10.46 7.01
C GLU A 220 8.19 -11.35 8.04
N ILE A 221 6.86 -11.29 8.05
CA ILE A 221 6.01 -12.04 8.98
C ILE A 221 4.88 -12.76 8.23
N PRO A 222 4.43 -13.93 8.68
CA PRO A 222 3.20 -14.52 8.17
C PRO A 222 1.99 -13.67 8.60
N LEU A 223 0.97 -13.60 7.75
CA LEU A 223 -0.30 -12.98 8.16
C LEU A 223 -0.91 -13.78 9.31
N GLY A 224 -1.42 -13.06 10.32
CA GLY A 224 -1.87 -13.65 11.59
C GLY A 224 -0.79 -13.70 12.67
N PHE A 225 0.43 -13.20 12.41
CA PHE A 225 1.44 -13.05 13.45
C PHE A 225 0.93 -12.12 14.57
N SER A 226 1.22 -12.46 15.83
CA SER A 226 0.76 -11.63 16.98
C SER A 226 1.43 -10.25 16.99
N MET A 227 0.62 -9.20 17.17
CA MET A 227 1.13 -7.82 17.29
C MET A 227 2.03 -7.67 18.52
N MET A 228 1.66 -8.26 19.66
CA MET A 228 2.48 -8.23 20.86
C MET A 228 3.79 -9.01 20.70
N LYS A 229 3.80 -10.13 19.93
CA LYS A 229 5.05 -10.80 19.59
C LYS A 229 5.92 -9.96 18.67
N ALA A 230 5.33 -9.24 17.72
CA ALA A 230 6.10 -8.33 16.87
C ALA A 230 6.82 -7.25 17.69
N ILE A 231 6.14 -6.67 18.69
CA ILE A 231 6.74 -5.67 19.59
C ILE A 231 7.84 -6.31 20.47
N ASN A 232 7.54 -7.44 21.10
CA ASN A 232 8.40 -8.02 22.15
C ASN A 232 9.56 -8.85 21.57
N GLU A 233 9.31 -9.67 20.57
CA GLU A 233 10.33 -10.59 20.03
C GLU A 233 11.11 -9.93 18.88
N LEU A 234 10.44 -9.43 17.85
CA LEU A 234 11.10 -8.78 16.72
C LEU A 234 11.63 -7.40 17.10
N GLY A 235 10.78 -6.57 17.72
CA GLY A 235 11.13 -5.23 18.20
C GLY A 235 12.03 -5.21 19.44
N GLY A 236 12.28 -6.36 20.06
CA GLY A 236 13.11 -6.48 21.29
C GLY A 236 12.48 -5.80 22.51
N GLY A 237 11.16 -5.63 22.52
CA GLY A 237 10.41 -4.98 23.59
C GLY A 237 10.43 -3.44 23.54
N MET A 238 9.74 -2.85 24.49
CA MET A 238 9.64 -1.39 24.62
C MET A 238 10.99 -0.77 25.02
N ARG A 239 11.33 0.35 24.36
CA ARG A 239 12.56 1.08 24.64
C ARG A 239 12.59 1.58 26.09
N ASN A 240 13.76 1.45 26.72
CA ASN A 240 13.99 1.88 28.12
C ASN A 240 13.06 1.23 29.16
N GLY A 241 12.50 0.05 28.87
CA GLY A 241 11.61 -0.65 29.79
C GLY A 241 10.27 0.02 30.07
N LYS A 242 9.87 1.01 29.25
CA LYS A 242 8.60 1.71 29.38
C LYS A 242 7.42 0.82 29.03
N LYS A 243 6.23 1.24 29.44
CA LYS A 243 4.99 0.55 29.10
C LYS A 243 4.47 0.97 27.71
N LEU A 244 3.82 0.04 27.05
CA LEU A 244 3.07 0.32 25.82
C LEU A 244 1.87 1.22 26.15
N LYS A 245 1.69 2.30 25.39
CA LYS A 245 0.49 3.14 25.44
C LYS A 245 -0.45 2.86 24.28
N ALA A 246 0.08 2.86 23.07
CA ALA A 246 -0.73 2.73 21.85
C ALA A 246 0.11 2.25 20.68
N VAL A 247 -0.57 1.77 19.63
CA VAL A 247 0.02 1.36 18.36
C VAL A 247 -0.76 1.95 17.19
N ILE A 248 -0.06 2.49 16.22
CA ILE A 248 -0.59 2.73 14.86
C ILE A 248 -0.22 1.47 14.06
N PRO A 249 -1.18 0.61 13.65
CA PRO A 249 -0.82 -0.73 13.17
C PRO A 249 -0.38 -0.80 11.71
N GLY A 250 -0.73 0.18 10.88
CA GLY A 250 -0.52 0.05 9.43
C GLY A 250 -0.23 1.32 8.66
N GLY A 251 0.36 2.32 9.32
CA GLY A 251 0.61 3.66 8.78
C GLY A 251 -0.28 4.71 9.42
N SER A 252 0.08 5.98 9.25
CA SER A 252 -0.57 7.10 9.93
C SER A 252 -2.07 7.27 9.60
N SER A 253 -2.55 6.67 8.51
CA SER A 253 -3.96 6.66 8.10
C SER A 253 -4.82 5.63 8.87
N CYS A 254 -4.20 4.76 9.70
CA CYS A 254 -4.92 3.77 10.46
C CYS A 254 -5.37 4.33 11.82
N PRO A 255 -6.58 4.00 12.29
CA PRO A 255 -6.99 4.28 13.66
C PRO A 255 -6.00 3.69 14.67
N ILE A 256 -5.71 4.45 15.73
CA ILE A 256 -4.77 4.07 16.79
C ILE A 256 -5.44 3.04 17.69
N LEU A 257 -4.71 1.98 18.02
CA LEU A 257 -5.11 0.99 19.01
C LEU A 257 -4.47 1.33 20.39
N THR A 258 -5.23 1.20 21.47
CA THR A 258 -4.72 1.31 22.83
C THR A 258 -3.98 0.04 23.23
N ALA A 259 -3.19 0.06 24.30
CA ALA A 259 -2.35 -1.08 24.70
C ALA A 259 -3.16 -2.37 24.93
N ASP A 260 -4.35 -2.25 25.50
CA ASP A 260 -5.28 -3.36 25.77
C ASP A 260 -5.94 -3.93 24.53
N GLU A 261 -5.96 -3.19 23.41
CA GLU A 261 -6.47 -3.63 22.11
C GLU A 261 -5.39 -4.32 21.23
N CYS A 262 -4.12 -4.31 21.67
CA CYS A 262 -2.99 -4.78 20.86
C CYS A 262 -2.72 -6.29 20.94
N ASP A 263 -3.39 -7.04 21.84
CA ASP A 263 -3.20 -8.50 21.91
C ASP A 263 -4.04 -9.22 20.86
N ILE A 264 -3.71 -8.97 19.60
CA ILE A 264 -4.43 -9.47 18.43
C ILE A 264 -3.49 -10.01 17.35
N ALA A 265 -4.04 -10.83 16.47
CA ALA A 265 -3.36 -11.28 15.26
C ALA A 265 -3.34 -10.19 14.19
N MET A 266 -2.21 -10.03 13.51
CA MET A 266 -2.04 -9.07 12.42
C MET A 266 -2.49 -9.67 11.09
N ASP A 267 -3.79 -9.78 10.90
CA ASP A 267 -4.43 -9.99 9.60
C ASP A 267 -5.50 -8.92 9.33
N TYR A 268 -5.94 -8.81 8.08
CA TYR A 268 -6.84 -7.73 7.67
C TYR A 268 -8.19 -7.77 8.40
N ASP A 269 -8.72 -8.98 8.65
CA ASP A 269 -10.05 -9.15 9.21
C ASP A 269 -10.04 -8.94 10.74
N THR A 270 -8.99 -9.42 11.43
CA THR A 270 -8.84 -9.28 12.89
C THR A 270 -8.58 -7.82 13.29
N VAL A 271 -7.66 -7.14 12.59
CA VAL A 271 -7.39 -5.73 12.88
C VAL A 271 -8.59 -4.84 12.53
N ALA A 272 -9.35 -5.17 11.48
CA ALA A 272 -10.59 -4.47 11.15
C ALA A 272 -11.67 -4.64 12.23
N LYS A 273 -11.80 -5.84 12.82
CA LYS A 273 -12.72 -6.10 13.95
C LYS A 273 -12.34 -5.31 15.21
N ALA A 274 -11.05 -5.06 15.43
CA ALA A 274 -10.55 -4.21 16.51
C ALA A 274 -10.78 -2.70 16.23
N GLY A 275 -11.43 -2.33 15.13
CA GLY A 275 -11.74 -0.94 14.79
C GLY A 275 -10.61 -0.18 14.09
N SER A 276 -9.55 -0.88 13.66
CA SER A 276 -8.42 -0.28 12.94
C SER A 276 -8.21 -0.93 11.57
N MET A 277 -7.05 -0.78 10.97
CA MET A 277 -6.68 -1.38 9.68
C MET A 277 -5.25 -1.88 9.73
N LEU A 278 -4.99 -3.04 9.11
CA LEU A 278 -3.63 -3.54 8.95
C LEU A 278 -2.78 -2.65 8.02
N GLY A 279 -3.43 -1.87 7.17
CA GLY A 279 -2.85 -0.83 6.35
C GLY A 279 -1.70 -1.32 5.47
N SER A 280 -0.72 -0.44 5.25
CA SER A 280 0.49 -0.73 4.48
C SER A 280 1.57 -1.50 5.27
N GLY A 281 1.34 -1.76 6.57
CA GLY A 281 2.29 -2.44 7.45
C GLY A 281 3.29 -1.51 8.14
N GLY A 282 3.06 -0.22 8.08
CA GLY A 282 3.84 0.79 8.81
C GLY A 282 3.43 0.85 10.28
N MET A 283 3.91 -0.06 11.12
CA MET A 283 3.57 -0.11 12.53
C MET A 283 4.43 0.87 13.35
N VAL A 284 3.77 1.78 14.07
CA VAL A 284 4.42 2.74 14.97
C VAL A 284 3.99 2.47 16.40
N VAL A 285 4.95 2.16 17.25
CA VAL A 285 4.73 1.83 18.68
C VAL A 285 4.98 3.04 19.54
N LEU A 286 4.02 3.36 20.42
CA LEU A 286 4.03 4.56 21.26
C LEU A 286 4.07 4.15 22.74
N ASP A 287 5.02 4.74 23.50
CA ASP A 287 5.20 4.47 24.93
C ASP A 287 4.29 5.34 25.81
N GLU A 288 4.30 5.07 27.12
CA GLU A 288 3.49 5.74 28.13
C GLU A 288 3.72 7.25 28.23
N ASP A 289 4.91 7.75 27.88
CA ASP A 289 5.24 9.18 27.92
C ASP A 289 4.79 9.93 26.66
N THR A 290 4.31 9.22 25.65
CA THR A 290 3.88 9.84 24.41
C THR A 290 2.66 10.72 24.61
N ASP A 291 2.78 11.98 24.21
CA ASP A 291 1.66 12.93 24.15
C ASP A 291 0.83 12.66 22.88
N MET A 292 -0.37 12.11 23.05
CA MET A 292 -1.24 11.72 21.95
C MET A 292 -1.83 12.92 21.20
N VAL A 293 -1.95 14.10 21.84
CA VAL A 293 -2.38 15.33 21.16
C VAL A 293 -1.30 15.77 20.18
N LYS A 294 -0.04 15.69 20.56
CA LYS A 294 1.10 16.00 19.68
C LYS A 294 1.21 15.03 18.51
N VAL A 295 0.97 13.74 18.76
CA VAL A 295 0.92 12.72 17.69
C VAL A 295 -0.18 13.07 16.69
N ALA A 296 -1.41 13.30 17.17
CA ALA A 296 -2.54 13.66 16.31
C ALA A 296 -2.28 14.97 15.54
N LEU A 297 -1.73 15.98 16.20
CA LEU A 297 -1.38 17.26 15.57
C LEU A 297 -0.33 17.07 14.47
N ARG A 298 0.70 16.24 14.72
CA ARG A 298 1.74 15.96 13.71
C ARG A 298 1.16 15.27 12.48
N ILE A 299 0.32 14.28 12.68
CA ILE A 299 -0.39 13.57 11.61
C ILE A 299 -1.30 14.55 10.85
N MET A 300 -2.05 15.39 11.55
CA MET A 300 -2.98 16.33 10.91
C MET A 300 -2.25 17.43 10.11
N ARG A 301 -1.09 17.89 10.56
CA ARG A 301 -0.23 18.80 9.79
C ARG A 301 0.24 18.16 8.47
N PHE A 302 0.57 16.88 8.52
CA PHE A 302 0.94 16.14 7.32
C PHE A 302 -0.25 16.07 6.34
N TYR A 303 -1.43 15.63 6.77
CA TYR A 303 -2.60 15.51 5.88
C TYR A 303 -3.09 16.86 5.35
N GLN A 304 -2.99 17.92 6.16
CA GLN A 304 -3.32 19.26 5.69
C GLN A 304 -2.36 19.74 4.58
N HIS A 305 -1.07 19.44 4.72
CA HIS A 305 -0.06 19.78 3.73
C HIS A 305 -0.22 18.98 2.43
N GLU A 306 -0.48 17.68 2.54
CA GLU A 306 -0.57 16.75 1.42
C GLU A 306 -1.93 16.72 0.72
N SER A 307 -2.94 17.43 1.22
CA SER A 307 -4.26 17.48 0.58
C SER A 307 -4.15 18.01 -0.85
N CYS A 308 -4.69 17.26 -1.84
CA CYS A 308 -4.75 17.73 -3.23
C CYS A 308 -5.69 18.93 -3.43
N GLY A 309 -6.48 19.29 -2.40
CA GLY A 309 -7.39 20.43 -2.40
C GLY A 309 -8.69 20.23 -3.22
N TRP A 310 -8.92 19.04 -3.77
CA TRP A 310 -10.09 18.77 -4.61
C TRP A 310 -11.40 18.77 -3.80
N CYS A 311 -11.46 17.95 -2.74
CA CYS A 311 -12.69 17.78 -1.96
C CYS A 311 -12.73 18.77 -0.78
N ILE A 312 -13.83 19.51 -0.63
CA ILE A 312 -14.04 20.48 0.45
C ILE A 312 -13.82 19.86 1.85
N PRO A 313 -14.36 18.66 2.19
CA PRO A 313 -14.16 18.09 3.51
C PRO A 313 -12.68 17.82 3.85
N CYS A 314 -11.87 17.38 2.91
CA CYS A 314 -10.43 17.19 3.12
C CYS A 314 -9.72 18.55 3.21
N ARG A 315 -9.92 19.42 2.21
CA ARG A 315 -9.24 20.72 2.12
C ARG A 315 -9.48 21.61 3.34
N GLU A 316 -10.74 21.75 3.76
CA GLU A 316 -11.12 22.60 4.88
C GLU A 316 -11.09 21.84 6.22
N GLY A 317 -11.55 20.60 6.25
CA GLY A 317 -11.64 19.80 7.47
C GLY A 317 -10.29 19.52 8.10
N THR A 318 -9.25 19.19 7.33
CA THR A 318 -7.88 19.00 7.87
C THR A 318 -7.33 20.30 8.48
N THR A 319 -7.66 21.46 7.88
CA THR A 319 -7.26 22.77 8.42
C THR A 319 -7.99 23.06 9.75
N TRP A 320 -9.27 22.74 9.86
CA TRP A 320 -10.04 22.93 11.10
C TRP A 320 -9.57 22.01 12.20
N LEU A 321 -9.35 20.73 11.89
CA LEU A 321 -8.82 19.75 12.85
C LEU A 321 -7.45 20.15 13.36
N LYS A 322 -6.55 20.60 12.48
CA LYS A 322 -5.24 21.11 12.88
C LYS A 322 -5.38 22.27 13.88
N LYS A 323 -6.24 23.27 13.60
CA LYS A 323 -6.46 24.42 14.50
C LYS A 323 -7.02 24.01 15.86
N ILE A 324 -7.89 23.01 15.90
CA ILE A 324 -8.42 22.45 17.16
C ILE A 324 -7.30 21.79 17.96
N LEU A 325 -6.49 20.93 17.31
CA LEU A 325 -5.37 20.25 17.95
C LEU A 325 -4.28 21.23 18.42
N GLU A 326 -4.02 22.32 17.68
CA GLU A 326 -3.11 23.39 18.11
C GLU A 326 -3.61 24.11 19.35
N ARG A 327 -4.93 24.30 19.52
CA ARG A 327 -5.50 24.86 20.77
C ARG A 327 -5.31 23.92 21.94
N PHE A 328 -5.52 22.59 21.74
CA PHE A 328 -5.28 21.61 22.81
C PHE A 328 -3.81 21.58 23.22
N ASP A 329 -2.89 21.54 22.26
CA ASP A 329 -1.43 21.54 22.50
C ASP A 329 -0.96 22.81 23.23
N GLY A 330 -1.59 23.96 22.93
CA GLY A 330 -1.32 25.26 23.58
C GLY A 330 -2.05 25.46 24.93
N GLY A 331 -2.77 24.48 25.46
CA GLY A 331 -3.51 24.58 26.72
C GLY A 331 -4.82 25.40 26.63
N GLY A 332 -5.22 25.85 25.44
CA GLY A 332 -6.45 26.62 25.19
C GLY A 332 -7.63 25.77 24.70
N GLY A 333 -7.54 24.44 24.78
CA GLY A 333 -8.60 23.53 24.36
C GLY A 333 -9.88 23.68 25.18
N ARG A 334 -11.04 23.59 24.52
CA ARG A 334 -12.36 23.71 25.13
C ARG A 334 -13.12 22.41 24.98
N HIS A 335 -14.06 22.16 25.89
CA HIS A 335 -14.87 20.93 25.85
C HIS A 335 -15.71 20.81 24.56
N GLU A 336 -16.18 21.94 24.05
CA GLU A 336 -16.93 22.00 22.78
C GLU A 336 -16.08 21.63 21.57
N ASP A 337 -14.76 21.79 21.62
CA ASP A 337 -13.85 21.45 20.53
C ASP A 337 -13.84 19.93 20.27
N ILE A 338 -14.11 19.09 21.29
CA ILE A 338 -14.22 17.62 21.14
C ILE A 338 -15.44 17.26 20.26
N ALA A 339 -16.56 17.95 20.47
CA ALA A 339 -17.76 17.72 19.66
C ALA A 339 -17.59 18.25 18.22
N LEU A 340 -16.82 19.33 18.05
CA LEU A 340 -16.51 19.91 16.75
C LEU A 340 -15.56 19.01 15.96
N ASP A 341 -14.56 18.42 16.60
CA ASP A 341 -13.67 17.43 16.03
C ASP A 341 -14.46 16.23 15.44
N ARG A 342 -15.36 15.64 16.24
CA ARG A 342 -16.22 14.54 15.80
C ARG A 342 -17.12 14.90 14.60
N LYS A 343 -17.61 16.15 14.51
CA LYS A 343 -18.41 16.62 13.36
C LYS A 343 -17.53 16.78 12.12
N SER A 344 -16.35 17.37 12.27
CA SER A 344 -15.37 17.55 11.18
C SER A 344 -14.90 16.21 10.62
N THR A 345 -14.66 15.22 11.49
CA THR A 345 -14.29 13.85 11.10
C THR A 345 -15.43 13.14 10.37
N ARG A 346 -16.69 13.34 10.76
CA ARG A 346 -17.86 12.78 10.06
C ARG A 346 -18.07 13.38 8.68
N LEU A 347 -17.82 14.68 8.50
CA LEU A 347 -17.84 15.33 7.18
C LEU A 347 -16.78 14.75 6.26
N ASN A 348 -15.59 14.45 6.79
CA ASN A 348 -14.54 13.74 6.06
C ASN A 348 -14.93 12.29 5.74
N SER A 349 -15.62 11.58 6.63
CA SER A 349 -15.98 10.16 6.45
C SER A 349 -17.08 9.92 5.45
N SER A 350 -17.90 10.92 5.10
CA SER A 350 -19.02 10.76 4.15
C SER A 350 -18.59 10.86 2.68
N HIS A 351 -17.44 11.48 2.37
CA HIS A 351 -16.97 11.70 1.00
C HIS A 351 -15.63 11.06 0.66
N ILE A 352 -14.69 11.04 1.59
CA ILE A 352 -13.44 10.29 1.49
C ILE A 352 -13.08 9.93 2.93
N PRO A 353 -13.34 8.71 3.40
CA PRO A 353 -12.78 8.31 4.67
C PRO A 353 -11.26 8.38 4.52
N LEU A 354 -10.58 9.16 5.34
CA LEU A 354 -9.12 9.09 5.51
C LEU A 354 -8.69 7.64 5.78
N SER A 355 -9.60 6.84 6.38
CA SER A 355 -9.48 5.39 6.57
C SER A 355 -9.69 4.53 5.31
N ARG A 356 -10.04 5.12 4.15
CA ARG A 356 -10.26 4.41 2.88
C ARG A 356 -9.47 4.97 1.71
N MET A 357 -8.56 5.94 1.94
CA MET A 357 -7.54 6.21 0.94
C MET A 357 -6.66 4.97 0.86
N PRO A 358 -6.62 4.25 -0.26
CA PRO A 358 -5.66 3.19 -0.42
C PRO A 358 -4.28 3.87 -0.39
N SER A 359 -3.61 3.76 0.75
CA SER A 359 -2.17 3.90 0.76
C SER A 359 -1.60 2.93 -0.26
N SER A 360 -0.63 3.36 -1.01
CA SER A 360 0.11 2.65 -2.06
C SER A 360 0.30 1.16 -1.79
#